data_c80e70878bca41ef6e0f36b109ede3ee
#
_entry.id   c80e70878bca41ef6e0f36b109ede3ee
#
_cell.length_a   1.000
_cell.length_b   1.000
_cell.length_c   1.000
_cell.angle_alpha   90.00
_cell.angle_beta   90.00
_cell.angle_gamma   90.00
#
_symmetry.space_group_name_H-M   'P 1'
#
loop_
_entity.id
_entity.type
_entity.pdbx_description
1 polymer ?
#
loop_
_entity_poly.entity_id
_entity_poly.type
_entity_poly.pdbx_seq_one_letter_code
_entity_poly.pdbx_strand_id
1 'polypeptide(L)'
;MGDCSRCGERPSYYTRRYSGESLCAPCFQETTVEKVKRTISKYGMLRRGERVGVAVSGGKDSLSLLKILHELNAGPSSSGRSELVALTVDEGVKGYRDEAIEHARGLCDELGVEQVTVSYSDLFGFSLDQALDWKDDRELSSCSMCGVFRRRAIDEAAVRAKVDVVATAHNLDDYVQTFMMNLLHGDVERLAWLDPSTYDADFPVRRVKPLTEVYEEEVALYAFLSKIPFQSASCPYMHEGLRSEVRDYLNELESKHPGMKNVLMASALGVTSRLSKDGRSDGAGAKTTVPCAKCGKPSSKGVCGVCRMTQIVWQHTKFVPSPASVRESS
;
A
#
# COMPACT_ATOMS: atom_id res chain seq x y z
N MET A 1 -15.01 -12.64 -30.92
CA MET A 1 -13.88 -11.93 -30.31
C MET A 1 -13.04 -11.41 -31.46
N GLY A 2 -12.71 -10.12 -31.48
CA GLY A 2 -11.85 -9.53 -32.54
C GLY A 2 -10.37 -9.76 -32.24
N ASP A 3 -9.50 -9.31 -33.15
CA ASP A 3 -8.07 -9.38 -32.97
C ASP A 3 -7.57 -8.35 -31.95
N CYS A 4 -6.41 -8.60 -31.39
CA CYS A 4 -5.75 -7.71 -30.44
C CYS A 4 -5.48 -6.34 -31.09
N SER A 5 -5.97 -5.26 -30.49
CA SER A 5 -5.78 -3.89 -30.99
C SER A 5 -4.31 -3.46 -31.08
N ARG A 6 -3.41 -4.15 -30.35
CA ARG A 6 -1.98 -3.80 -30.30
C ARG A 6 -1.13 -4.58 -31.32
N CYS A 7 -1.23 -5.92 -31.32
CA CYS A 7 -0.39 -6.72 -32.23
C CYS A 7 -1.12 -7.14 -33.52
N GLY A 8 -2.45 -7.16 -33.56
CA GLY A 8 -3.21 -7.63 -34.72
C GLY A 8 -3.07 -9.12 -35.06
N GLU A 9 -2.31 -9.88 -34.27
CA GLU A 9 -1.92 -11.26 -34.59
C GLU A 9 -2.67 -12.33 -33.78
N ARG A 10 -3.19 -11.94 -32.62
CA ARG A 10 -3.79 -12.87 -31.66
C ARG A 10 -5.20 -12.45 -31.30
N PRO A 11 -6.11 -13.37 -31.00
CA PRO A 11 -7.43 -13.03 -30.53
C PRO A 11 -7.33 -12.24 -29.20
N SER A 12 -8.22 -11.27 -29.07
CA SER A 12 -8.31 -10.49 -27.83
C SER A 12 -8.80 -11.35 -26.68
N TYR A 13 -8.22 -11.16 -25.50
CA TYR A 13 -8.54 -11.84 -24.25
C TYR A 13 -9.31 -10.94 -23.28
N TYR A 14 -8.97 -9.64 -23.25
CA TYR A 14 -9.54 -8.66 -22.35
C TYR A 14 -9.73 -7.32 -23.05
N THR A 15 -10.83 -6.64 -22.75
CA THR A 15 -11.11 -5.30 -23.28
C THR A 15 -11.13 -4.28 -22.14
N ARG A 16 -10.24 -3.30 -22.20
CA ARG A 16 -10.24 -2.14 -21.31
C ARG A 16 -11.43 -1.25 -21.65
N ARG A 17 -12.49 -1.35 -20.88
CA ARG A 17 -13.75 -0.63 -21.17
C ARG A 17 -13.59 0.90 -21.21
N TYR A 18 -12.68 1.44 -20.42
CA TYR A 18 -12.40 2.88 -20.34
C TYR A 18 -11.64 3.45 -21.55
N SER A 19 -10.91 2.63 -22.31
CA SER A 19 -10.19 3.05 -23.50
C SER A 19 -10.66 2.39 -24.79
N GLY A 20 -11.44 1.31 -24.69
CA GLY A 20 -11.86 0.49 -25.82
C GLY A 20 -10.79 -0.45 -26.37
N GLU A 21 -9.60 -0.48 -25.79
CA GLU A 21 -8.52 -1.39 -26.22
C GLU A 21 -8.87 -2.85 -25.92
N SER A 22 -8.87 -3.70 -26.97
CA SER A 22 -9.02 -5.15 -26.85
C SER A 22 -7.66 -5.82 -26.99
N LEU A 23 -7.16 -6.48 -25.95
CA LEU A 23 -5.80 -6.96 -25.85
C LEU A 23 -5.72 -8.48 -25.69
N CYS A 24 -4.77 -9.12 -26.37
CA CYS A 24 -4.38 -10.50 -26.05
C CYS A 24 -3.58 -10.55 -24.72
N ALA A 25 -3.45 -11.72 -24.12
CA ALA A 25 -2.80 -11.88 -22.81
C ALA A 25 -1.37 -11.30 -22.76
N PRO A 26 -0.45 -11.58 -23.70
CA PRO A 26 0.88 -10.97 -23.68
C PRO A 26 0.87 -9.43 -23.80
N CYS A 27 0.06 -8.88 -24.72
CA CYS A 27 -0.03 -7.43 -24.90
C CYS A 27 -0.66 -6.75 -23.68
N PHE A 28 -1.60 -7.43 -23.00
CA PHE A 28 -2.16 -6.93 -21.76
C PHE A 28 -1.10 -6.83 -20.65
N GLN A 29 -0.32 -7.89 -20.45
CA GLN A 29 0.77 -7.89 -19.44
C GLN A 29 1.78 -6.77 -19.74
N GLU A 30 2.25 -6.68 -20.99
CA GLU A 30 3.22 -5.66 -21.41
C GLU A 30 2.68 -4.24 -21.19
N THR A 31 1.45 -3.96 -21.64
CA THR A 31 0.85 -2.63 -21.47
C THR A 31 0.57 -2.28 -20.02
N THR A 32 0.32 -3.27 -19.16
CA THR A 32 0.18 -3.06 -17.72
C THR A 32 1.51 -2.64 -17.09
N VAL A 33 2.61 -3.32 -17.42
CA VAL A 33 3.97 -2.94 -16.99
C VAL A 33 4.34 -1.55 -17.50
N GLU A 34 4.05 -1.24 -18.76
CA GLU A 34 4.26 0.10 -19.35
C GLU A 34 3.45 1.19 -18.62
N LYS A 35 2.21 0.89 -18.23
CA LYS A 35 1.35 1.82 -17.47
C LYS A 35 1.97 2.14 -16.11
N VAL A 36 2.46 1.13 -15.40
CA VAL A 36 3.19 1.31 -14.13
C VAL A 36 4.46 2.13 -14.32
N LYS A 37 5.26 1.83 -15.37
CA LYS A 37 6.45 2.61 -15.71
C LYS A 37 6.14 4.09 -15.95
N ARG A 38 5.07 4.38 -16.71
CA ARG A 38 4.60 5.76 -16.95
C ARG A 38 4.16 6.45 -15.66
N THR A 39 3.44 5.74 -14.79
CA THR A 39 3.01 6.26 -13.48
C THR A 39 4.22 6.63 -12.60
N ILE A 40 5.21 5.74 -12.50
CA ILE A 40 6.47 6.00 -11.78
C ILE A 40 7.16 7.25 -12.32
N SER A 41 7.29 7.36 -13.64
CA SER A 41 7.95 8.51 -14.29
C SER A 41 7.16 9.81 -14.10
N LYS A 42 5.83 9.76 -14.29
CA LYS A 42 4.93 10.92 -14.18
C LYS A 42 4.99 11.59 -12.80
N TYR A 43 5.09 10.79 -11.75
CA TYR A 43 5.12 11.29 -10.36
C TYR A 43 6.53 11.29 -9.74
N GLY A 44 7.57 11.01 -10.51
CA GLY A 44 8.96 10.99 -10.00
C GLY A 44 9.16 10.05 -8.81
N MET A 45 8.49 8.88 -8.82
CA MET A 45 8.39 8.00 -7.66
C MET A 45 9.69 7.30 -7.30
N LEU A 46 10.48 6.89 -8.29
CA LEU A 46 11.73 6.17 -8.10
C LEU A 46 12.89 6.91 -8.78
N ARG A 47 14.05 6.90 -8.15
CA ARG A 47 15.30 7.47 -8.67
C ARG A 47 16.29 6.36 -8.99
N ARG A 48 17.23 6.65 -9.88
CA ARG A 48 18.28 5.68 -10.24
C ARG A 48 19.17 5.36 -9.04
N GLY A 49 19.47 4.08 -8.85
CA GLY A 49 20.36 3.60 -7.79
C GLY A 49 19.75 3.56 -6.40
N GLU A 50 18.47 3.94 -6.24
CA GLU A 50 17.77 3.78 -4.95
C GLU A 50 17.61 2.31 -4.59
N ARG A 51 17.77 1.99 -3.31
CA ARG A 51 17.35 0.72 -2.72
C ARG A 51 15.86 0.79 -2.40
N VAL A 52 15.05 0.01 -3.10
CA VAL A 52 13.59 0.09 -3.07
C VAL A 52 13.01 -1.04 -2.23
N GLY A 53 12.38 -0.70 -1.11
CA GLY A 53 11.58 -1.63 -0.34
C GLY A 53 10.19 -1.80 -0.96
N VAL A 54 9.80 -3.01 -1.29
CA VAL A 54 8.44 -3.31 -1.76
C VAL A 54 7.65 -3.93 -0.60
N ALA A 55 6.58 -3.27 -0.16
CA ALA A 55 5.72 -3.81 0.90
C ALA A 55 4.90 -5.00 0.35
N VAL A 56 5.28 -6.22 0.74
CA VAL A 56 4.71 -7.47 0.23
C VAL A 56 3.84 -8.12 1.31
N SER A 57 2.53 -8.12 1.08
CA SER A 57 1.54 -8.72 1.99
C SER A 57 1.21 -10.18 1.66
N GLY A 58 1.63 -10.72 0.52
CA GLY A 58 1.23 -12.03 0.01
C GLY A 58 -0.09 -12.04 -0.76
N GLY A 59 -0.76 -10.89 -0.88
CA GLY A 59 -1.94 -10.72 -1.73
C GLY A 59 -1.58 -10.31 -3.17
N LYS A 60 -2.53 -10.50 -4.09
CA LYS A 60 -2.38 -10.29 -5.54
C LYS A 60 -1.69 -8.97 -5.93
N ASP A 61 -2.10 -7.87 -5.30
CA ASP A 61 -1.60 -6.53 -5.68
C ASP A 61 -0.13 -6.36 -5.31
N SER A 62 0.26 -6.78 -4.11
CA SER A 62 1.62 -6.63 -3.60
C SER A 62 2.63 -7.53 -4.33
N LEU A 63 2.23 -8.75 -4.65
CA LEU A 63 3.05 -9.68 -5.42
C LEU A 63 3.18 -9.25 -6.89
N SER A 64 2.08 -8.74 -7.49
CA SER A 64 2.13 -8.15 -8.84
C SER A 64 3.06 -6.94 -8.89
N LEU A 65 3.00 -6.05 -7.88
CA LEU A 65 3.91 -4.91 -7.81
C LEU A 65 5.36 -5.35 -7.75
N LEU A 66 5.70 -6.35 -6.91
CA LEU A 66 7.06 -6.87 -6.80
C LEU A 66 7.56 -7.40 -8.17
N LYS A 67 6.74 -8.22 -8.84
CA LYS A 67 7.08 -8.79 -10.16
C LYS A 67 7.24 -7.70 -11.21
N ILE A 68 6.32 -6.74 -11.29
CA ILE A 68 6.39 -5.61 -12.24
C ILE A 68 7.66 -4.78 -12.01
N LEU A 69 7.98 -4.42 -10.77
CA LEU A 69 9.19 -3.65 -10.47
C LEU A 69 10.46 -4.44 -10.80
N HIS A 70 10.46 -5.76 -10.57
CA HIS A 70 11.56 -6.64 -10.96
C HIS A 70 11.73 -6.67 -12.49
N GLU A 71 10.65 -6.82 -13.27
CA GLU A 71 10.68 -6.78 -14.73
C GLU A 71 11.20 -5.43 -15.27
N LEU A 72 10.72 -4.31 -14.71
CA LEU A 72 11.17 -2.97 -15.08
C LEU A 72 12.67 -2.77 -14.77
N ASN A 73 13.16 -3.39 -13.71
CA ASN A 73 14.56 -3.30 -13.31
C ASN A 73 15.48 -4.21 -14.15
N ALA A 74 14.95 -5.30 -14.72
CA ALA A 74 15.70 -6.22 -15.58
C ALA A 74 15.86 -5.73 -17.04
N GLY A 75 15.08 -4.73 -17.48
CA GLY A 75 15.04 -4.26 -18.86
C GLY A 75 16.34 -3.65 -19.36
N PRO A 76 16.58 -3.61 -20.69
CA PRO A 76 17.84 -3.14 -21.29
C PRO A 76 18.14 -1.65 -21.04
N SER A 77 17.14 -0.85 -20.68
CA SER A 77 17.28 0.57 -20.32
C SER A 77 17.67 0.80 -18.85
N SER A 78 17.91 -0.25 -18.08
CA SER A 78 18.16 -0.22 -16.64
C SER A 78 19.64 0.07 -16.30
N SER A 79 20.27 1.00 -17.00
CA SER A 79 21.58 1.52 -16.59
C SER A 79 21.44 2.26 -15.24
N GLY A 80 21.82 1.63 -14.16
CA GLY A 80 21.63 2.10 -12.77
C GLY A 80 20.42 1.41 -12.12
N ARG A 81 20.47 0.07 -12.07
CA ARG A 81 19.45 -0.78 -11.44
C ARG A 81 19.22 -0.36 -10.00
N SER A 82 17.96 -0.29 -9.62
CA SER A 82 17.56 -0.19 -8.21
C SER A 82 17.69 -1.57 -7.57
N GLU A 83 18.17 -1.63 -6.35
CA GLU A 83 18.14 -2.86 -5.58
C GLU A 83 16.73 -3.01 -4.98
N LEU A 84 16.09 -4.16 -5.19
CA LEU A 84 14.75 -4.45 -4.65
C LEU A 84 14.87 -5.30 -3.39
N VAL A 85 14.10 -4.94 -2.37
CA VAL A 85 13.96 -5.70 -1.12
C VAL A 85 12.48 -5.85 -0.81
N ALA A 86 12.00 -7.06 -0.59
CA ALA A 86 10.64 -7.32 -0.15
C ALA A 86 10.51 -7.09 1.36
N LEU A 87 9.58 -6.24 1.77
CA LEU A 87 9.28 -5.95 3.17
C LEU A 87 7.98 -6.65 3.56
N THR A 88 8.06 -7.69 4.37
CA THR A 88 6.90 -8.47 4.82
C THR A 88 6.63 -8.22 6.30
N VAL A 89 5.37 -8.03 6.64
CA VAL A 89 4.90 -7.89 8.02
C VAL A 89 4.09 -9.12 8.39
N ASP A 90 4.45 -9.75 9.48
CA ASP A 90 3.64 -10.79 10.13
C ASP A 90 2.84 -10.17 11.28
N GLU A 91 1.55 -10.03 11.09
CA GLU A 91 0.63 -9.50 12.08
C GLU A 91 0.26 -10.55 13.14
N GLY A 92 0.57 -11.83 12.92
CA GLY A 92 0.25 -12.91 13.83
C GLY A 92 -1.24 -13.25 13.87
N VAL A 93 -1.90 -13.29 12.70
CA VAL A 93 -3.28 -13.78 12.53
C VAL A 93 -3.23 -15.24 12.15
N LYS A 94 -3.58 -16.11 13.08
CA LYS A 94 -3.49 -17.57 12.93
C LYS A 94 -4.36 -18.09 11.78
N GLY A 95 -3.81 -19.02 10.99
CA GLY A 95 -4.51 -19.64 9.86
C GLY A 95 -4.79 -18.69 8.70
N TYR A 96 -4.28 -17.46 8.75
CA TYR A 96 -4.42 -16.48 7.69
C TYR A 96 -3.08 -15.98 7.15
N ARG A 97 -2.12 -15.61 8.04
CA ARG A 97 -0.86 -15.01 7.59
C ARG A 97 0.14 -15.99 7.04
N ASP A 98 0.10 -17.24 7.48
CA ASP A 98 1.08 -18.27 7.10
C ASP A 98 1.14 -18.48 5.59
N GLU A 99 -0.02 -18.70 4.94
CA GLU A 99 -0.15 -18.88 3.48
C GLU A 99 0.37 -17.63 2.72
N ALA A 100 -0.01 -16.44 3.18
CA ALA A 100 0.41 -15.20 2.54
C ALA A 100 1.93 -14.98 2.61
N ILE A 101 2.55 -15.32 3.73
CA ILE A 101 4.02 -15.23 3.93
C ILE A 101 4.73 -16.27 3.05
N GLU A 102 4.17 -17.47 2.93
CA GLU A 102 4.70 -18.52 2.05
C GLU A 102 4.69 -18.08 0.58
N HIS A 103 3.56 -17.54 0.09
CA HIS A 103 3.47 -16.98 -1.26
C HIS A 103 4.47 -15.84 -1.49
N ALA A 104 4.63 -14.96 -0.50
CA ALA A 104 5.61 -13.88 -0.58
C ALA A 104 7.03 -14.42 -0.68
N ARG A 105 7.38 -15.40 0.14
CA ARG A 105 8.70 -16.05 0.13
C ARG A 105 8.95 -16.75 -1.20
N GLY A 106 8.01 -17.58 -1.67
CA GLY A 106 8.15 -18.30 -2.93
C GLY A 106 8.41 -17.39 -4.13
N LEU A 107 7.71 -16.25 -4.22
CA LEU A 107 7.96 -15.29 -5.29
C LEU A 107 9.31 -14.56 -5.11
N CYS A 108 9.72 -14.23 -3.88
CA CYS A 108 11.03 -13.64 -3.62
C CYS A 108 12.16 -14.58 -4.03
N ASP A 109 12.05 -15.87 -3.71
CA ASP A 109 13.02 -16.90 -4.09
C ASP A 109 13.08 -17.06 -5.62
N GLU A 110 11.93 -17.11 -6.30
CA GLU A 110 11.84 -17.16 -7.78
C GLU A 110 12.54 -15.97 -8.44
N LEU A 111 12.37 -14.77 -7.89
CA LEU A 111 12.92 -13.54 -8.47
C LEU A 111 14.33 -13.20 -7.97
N GLY A 112 14.86 -13.94 -7.01
CA GLY A 112 16.16 -13.65 -6.38
C GLY A 112 16.15 -12.32 -5.61
N VAL A 113 15.01 -11.94 -5.00
CA VAL A 113 14.84 -10.70 -4.23
C VAL A 113 14.98 -10.99 -2.74
N GLU A 114 15.83 -10.21 -2.06
CA GLU A 114 15.96 -10.28 -0.60
C GLU A 114 14.61 -10.01 0.08
N GLN A 115 14.26 -10.81 1.09
CA GLN A 115 13.06 -10.60 1.90
C GLN A 115 13.42 -10.28 3.35
N VAL A 116 12.95 -9.15 3.86
CA VAL A 116 13.02 -8.76 5.26
C VAL A 116 11.64 -8.88 5.88
N THR A 117 11.50 -9.77 6.87
CA THR A 117 10.26 -9.99 7.60
C THR A 117 10.37 -9.43 9.01
N VAL A 118 9.33 -8.74 9.46
CA VAL A 118 9.16 -8.27 10.84
C VAL A 118 7.81 -8.74 11.37
N SER A 119 7.73 -9.08 12.65
CA SER A 119 6.48 -9.49 13.28
C SER A 119 5.95 -8.45 14.27
N TYR A 120 4.66 -8.46 14.52
CA TYR A 120 4.06 -7.66 15.59
C TYR A 120 4.56 -8.12 16.95
N SER A 121 4.76 -9.43 17.14
CA SER A 121 5.28 -9.98 18.39
C SER A 121 6.67 -9.43 18.72
N ASP A 122 7.56 -9.32 17.71
CA ASP A 122 8.91 -8.78 17.92
C ASP A 122 8.91 -7.26 18.16
N LEU A 123 8.00 -6.54 17.47
CA LEU A 123 7.99 -5.08 17.52
C LEU A 123 7.19 -4.51 18.67
N PHE A 124 6.10 -5.18 19.06
CA PHE A 124 5.11 -4.64 19.99
C PHE A 124 4.88 -5.55 21.21
N GLY A 125 5.39 -6.79 21.19
CA GLY A 125 5.23 -7.76 22.29
C GLY A 125 3.89 -8.53 22.25
N PHE A 126 3.12 -8.42 21.17
CA PHE A 126 1.85 -9.13 20.99
C PHE A 126 1.53 -9.34 19.50
N SER A 127 0.72 -10.35 19.20
CA SER A 127 0.13 -10.54 17.86
C SER A 127 -1.14 -9.71 17.68
N LEU A 128 -1.62 -9.57 16.43
CA LEU A 128 -2.91 -8.91 16.19
C LEU A 128 -4.06 -9.65 16.85
N ASP A 129 -4.07 -11.00 16.82
CA ASP A 129 -5.07 -11.80 17.50
C ASP A 129 -5.16 -11.44 18.98
N GLN A 130 -4.01 -11.44 19.68
CA GLN A 130 -3.93 -11.05 21.08
C GLN A 130 -4.40 -9.61 21.33
N ALA A 131 -3.98 -8.66 20.47
CA ALA A 131 -4.39 -7.26 20.62
C ALA A 131 -5.89 -7.07 20.46
N LEU A 132 -6.54 -7.88 19.61
CA LEU A 132 -7.98 -7.82 19.39
C LEU A 132 -8.77 -8.53 20.51
N ASP A 133 -8.26 -9.61 21.09
CA ASP A 133 -8.83 -10.26 22.26
C ASP A 133 -8.87 -9.34 23.49
N TRP A 134 -7.92 -8.39 23.54
CA TRP A 134 -7.74 -7.50 24.69
C TRP A 134 -8.35 -6.11 24.50
N LYS A 135 -8.96 -5.82 23.35
CA LYS A 135 -9.59 -4.52 23.14
C LYS A 135 -11.06 -4.50 23.56
N ASP A 136 -11.54 -3.37 24.06
CA ASP A 136 -12.97 -3.10 24.15
C ASP A 136 -13.52 -2.77 22.76
N ASP A 137 -14.56 -3.49 22.31
CA ASP A 137 -15.18 -3.33 20.97
C ASP A 137 -15.71 -1.92 20.71
N ARG A 138 -15.88 -1.11 21.74
CA ARG A 138 -16.45 0.25 21.64
C ARG A 138 -15.45 1.31 21.20
N GLU A 139 -14.13 1.05 21.31
CA GLU A 139 -13.13 2.13 21.16
C GLU A 139 -12.56 2.25 19.74
N LEU A 140 -12.25 1.14 19.06
CA LEU A 140 -11.55 1.16 17.77
C LEU A 140 -11.88 -0.05 16.91
N SER A 141 -12.04 0.13 15.59
CA SER A 141 -12.17 -0.99 14.67
C SER A 141 -10.86 -1.78 14.55
N SER A 142 -10.97 -3.09 14.35
CA SER A 142 -9.83 -4.01 14.15
C SER A 142 -8.93 -3.53 13.00
N CYS A 143 -9.53 -3.09 11.90
CA CYS A 143 -8.80 -2.56 10.74
C CYS A 143 -8.04 -1.25 11.05
N SER A 144 -8.61 -0.37 11.88
CA SER A 144 -7.93 0.87 12.29
C SER A 144 -6.71 0.57 13.15
N MET A 145 -6.84 -0.34 14.11
CA MET A 145 -5.74 -0.79 14.97
C MET A 145 -4.64 -1.46 14.14
N CYS A 146 -5.00 -2.46 13.35
CA CYS A 146 -4.07 -3.14 12.44
C CYS A 146 -3.35 -2.16 11.51
N GLY A 147 -4.07 -1.21 10.93
CA GLY A 147 -3.49 -0.22 10.02
C GLY A 147 -2.43 0.67 10.67
N VAL A 148 -2.58 1.02 11.95
CA VAL A 148 -1.58 1.81 12.69
C VAL A 148 -0.33 0.99 12.96
N PHE A 149 -0.47 -0.24 13.47
CA PHE A 149 0.67 -1.13 13.73
C PHE A 149 1.38 -1.56 12.45
N ARG A 150 0.63 -1.89 11.38
CA ARG A 150 1.20 -2.28 10.08
C ARG A 150 2.04 -1.17 9.47
N ARG A 151 1.58 0.08 9.50
CA ARG A 151 2.39 1.21 9.01
C ARG A 151 3.70 1.33 9.75
N ARG A 152 3.68 1.21 11.08
CA ARG A 152 4.90 1.24 11.89
C ARG A 152 5.81 0.05 11.60
N ALA A 153 5.26 -1.16 11.45
CA ALA A 153 6.04 -2.36 11.14
C ALA A 153 6.73 -2.25 9.76
N ILE A 154 6.05 -1.67 8.76
CA ILE A 154 6.67 -1.39 7.45
C ILE A 154 7.83 -0.38 7.61
N ASP A 155 7.68 0.66 8.43
CA ASP A 155 8.75 1.63 8.69
C ASP A 155 9.96 0.97 9.35
N GLU A 156 9.74 0.10 10.35
CA GLU A 156 10.81 -0.65 11.00
C GLU A 156 11.52 -1.61 10.04
N ALA A 157 10.74 -2.32 9.20
CA ALA A 157 11.30 -3.17 8.16
C ALA A 157 12.14 -2.36 7.14
N ALA A 158 11.66 -1.19 6.74
CA ALA A 158 12.34 -0.29 5.81
C ALA A 158 13.68 0.21 6.38
N VAL A 159 13.70 0.60 7.66
CA VAL A 159 14.92 1.03 8.36
C VAL A 159 15.91 -0.14 8.49
N ARG A 160 15.45 -1.33 8.89
CA ARG A 160 16.29 -2.54 8.97
C ARG A 160 16.91 -2.92 7.63
N ALA A 161 16.10 -2.83 6.56
CA ALA A 161 16.53 -3.12 5.21
C ALA A 161 17.34 -1.97 4.57
N LYS A 162 17.50 -0.82 5.24
CA LYS A 162 18.22 0.37 4.75
C LYS A 162 17.74 0.81 3.36
N VAL A 163 16.42 0.81 3.13
CA VAL A 163 15.85 1.23 1.84
C VAL A 163 15.65 2.75 1.80
N ASP A 164 15.82 3.34 0.62
CA ASP A 164 15.64 4.78 0.37
C ASP A 164 14.17 5.15 0.16
N VAL A 165 13.38 4.19 -0.32
CA VAL A 165 11.96 4.39 -0.65
C VAL A 165 11.18 3.09 -0.46
N VAL A 166 9.92 3.21 0.00
CA VAL A 166 8.98 2.09 0.13
C VAL A 166 7.90 2.20 -0.93
N ALA A 167 7.80 1.21 -1.80
CA ALA A 167 6.71 1.05 -2.76
C ALA A 167 5.58 0.22 -2.15
N THR A 168 4.36 0.75 -2.19
CA THR A 168 3.15 0.07 -1.73
C THR A 168 2.19 -0.17 -2.89
N ALA A 169 1.45 -1.27 -2.84
CA ALA A 169 0.62 -1.74 -3.95
C ALA A 169 -0.81 -1.15 -3.97
N HIS A 170 -0.98 0.06 -3.44
CA HIS A 170 -2.27 0.74 -3.56
C HIS A 170 -2.54 1.07 -5.03
N ASN A 171 -3.69 0.60 -5.52
CA ASN A 171 -4.14 0.75 -6.90
C ASN A 171 -5.10 1.94 -7.08
N LEU A 172 -5.67 2.11 -8.28
CA LEU A 172 -6.62 3.20 -8.60
C LEU A 172 -7.88 3.11 -7.74
N ASP A 173 -8.39 1.91 -7.52
CA ASP A 173 -9.59 1.67 -6.72
C ASP A 173 -9.38 2.11 -5.27
N ASP A 174 -8.24 1.76 -4.67
CA ASP A 174 -7.86 2.22 -3.33
C ASP A 174 -7.76 3.74 -3.24
N TYR A 175 -7.24 4.36 -4.29
CA TYR A 175 -7.08 5.82 -4.36
C TYR A 175 -8.44 6.51 -4.36
N VAL A 176 -9.34 6.14 -5.26
CA VAL A 176 -10.65 6.79 -5.38
C VAL A 176 -11.56 6.46 -4.19
N GLN A 177 -11.49 5.24 -3.64
CA GLN A 177 -12.19 4.90 -2.39
C GLN A 177 -11.72 5.80 -1.25
N THR A 178 -10.40 5.99 -1.09
CA THR A 178 -9.84 6.83 -0.02
C THR A 178 -10.24 8.29 -0.21
N PHE A 179 -10.25 8.79 -1.44
CA PHE A 179 -10.72 10.13 -1.76
C PHE A 179 -12.18 10.32 -1.36
N MET A 180 -13.07 9.40 -1.78
CA MET A 180 -14.49 9.45 -1.44
C MET A 180 -14.74 9.35 0.07
N MET A 181 -14.02 8.46 0.76
CA MET A 181 -14.15 8.35 2.21
C MET A 181 -13.73 9.62 2.94
N ASN A 182 -12.63 10.25 2.54
CA ASN A 182 -12.19 11.51 3.15
C ASN A 182 -13.19 12.63 2.87
N LEU A 183 -13.77 12.67 1.67
CA LEU A 183 -14.81 13.63 1.29
C LEU A 183 -16.08 13.44 2.15
N LEU A 184 -16.54 12.20 2.32
CA LEU A 184 -17.73 11.87 3.13
C LEU A 184 -17.53 12.17 4.62
N HIS A 185 -16.29 12.08 5.12
CA HIS A 185 -15.96 12.44 6.49
C HIS A 185 -15.69 13.94 6.69
N GLY A 186 -15.67 14.75 5.63
CA GLY A 186 -15.31 16.18 5.70
C GLY A 186 -13.85 16.41 6.08
N ASP A 187 -12.96 15.43 5.87
CA ASP A 187 -11.55 15.49 6.29
C ASP A 187 -10.70 16.15 5.19
N VAL A 188 -10.77 17.49 5.13
CA VAL A 188 -10.06 18.29 4.12
C VAL A 188 -8.54 18.17 4.24
N GLU A 189 -8.01 18.00 5.45
CA GLU A 189 -6.57 17.82 5.65
C GLU A 189 -6.09 16.52 4.99
N ARG A 190 -6.83 15.42 5.15
CA ARG A 190 -6.47 14.14 4.51
C ARG A 190 -6.65 14.16 3.01
N LEU A 191 -7.54 15.00 2.48
CA LEU A 191 -7.63 15.20 1.03
C LEU A 191 -6.33 15.79 0.47
N ALA A 192 -5.71 16.75 1.18
CA ALA A 192 -4.46 17.37 0.75
C ALA A 192 -3.27 16.38 0.66
N TRP A 193 -3.35 15.21 1.34
CA TRP A 193 -2.28 14.20 1.34
C TRP A 193 -2.41 13.11 0.29
N LEU A 194 -3.42 13.20 -0.56
CA LEU A 194 -3.65 12.18 -1.59
C LEU A 194 -2.78 12.35 -2.83
N ASP A 195 -2.03 13.44 -2.96
CA ASP A 195 -1.13 13.65 -4.11
C ASP A 195 -0.03 12.57 -4.15
N PRO A 196 0.02 11.74 -5.21
CA PRO A 196 1.02 10.69 -5.33
C PRO A 196 2.46 11.18 -5.43
N SER A 197 2.67 12.48 -5.74
CA SER A 197 4.00 13.11 -5.82
C SER A 197 4.48 13.65 -4.49
N THR A 198 3.59 13.81 -3.51
CA THR A 198 3.94 14.27 -2.18
C THR A 198 4.35 13.09 -1.30
N TYR A 199 5.34 13.31 -0.47
CA TYR A 199 5.73 12.38 0.58
C TYR A 199 5.72 13.11 1.91
N ASP A 200 5.25 12.39 2.90
CA ASP A 200 5.17 12.88 4.27
C ASP A 200 6.58 12.85 4.88
N ALA A 201 7.11 14.02 5.21
CA ALA A 201 8.42 14.16 5.85
C ALA A 201 8.48 13.53 7.26
N ASP A 202 7.33 13.16 7.83
CA ASP A 202 7.22 12.53 9.13
C ASP A 202 7.55 11.03 9.11
N PHE A 203 7.64 10.42 7.93
CA PHE A 203 8.07 9.04 7.81
C PHE A 203 9.59 8.94 7.64
N PRO A 204 10.22 7.94 8.26
CA PRO A 204 11.66 7.75 8.15
C PRO A 204 12.11 7.44 6.72
N VAL A 205 11.21 6.91 5.89
CA VAL A 205 11.47 6.54 4.50
C VAL A 205 10.31 7.01 3.62
N ARG A 206 10.64 7.58 2.47
CA ARG A 206 9.68 8.04 1.46
C ARG A 206 8.80 6.89 0.96
N ARG A 207 7.49 7.14 0.77
CA ARG A 207 6.55 6.14 0.28
C ARG A 207 6.00 6.50 -1.08
N VAL A 208 5.86 5.51 -1.96
CA VAL A 208 5.33 5.66 -3.33
C VAL A 208 4.30 4.58 -3.63
N LYS A 209 3.43 4.85 -4.62
CA LYS A 209 2.31 3.97 -5.00
C LYS A 209 2.30 3.72 -6.51
N PRO A 210 3.17 2.85 -7.04
CA PRO A 210 3.31 2.67 -8.48
C PRO A 210 2.05 2.18 -9.22
N LEU A 211 1.12 1.51 -8.51
CA LEU A 211 -0.14 1.02 -9.09
C LEU A 211 -1.28 2.04 -9.05
N THR A 212 -1.07 3.27 -8.58
CA THR A 212 -2.15 4.24 -8.33
C THR A 212 -3.00 4.61 -9.57
N GLU A 213 -2.51 4.38 -10.78
CA GLU A 213 -3.27 4.56 -12.03
C GLU A 213 -3.76 3.24 -12.65
N VAL A 214 -3.52 2.08 -12.01
CA VAL A 214 -3.93 0.77 -12.50
C VAL A 214 -5.19 0.31 -11.78
N TYR A 215 -6.19 -0.14 -12.52
CA TYR A 215 -7.43 -0.68 -11.94
C TYR A 215 -7.16 -1.96 -11.15
N GLU A 216 -7.90 -2.18 -10.07
CA GLU A 216 -7.79 -3.42 -9.27
C GLU A 216 -8.03 -4.67 -10.12
N GLU A 217 -9.00 -4.63 -11.04
CA GLU A 217 -9.26 -5.74 -11.98
C GLU A 217 -8.08 -6.01 -12.93
N GLU A 218 -7.37 -4.96 -13.39
CA GLU A 218 -6.17 -5.12 -14.23
C GLU A 218 -5.03 -5.77 -13.43
N VAL A 219 -4.86 -5.39 -12.17
CA VAL A 219 -3.85 -6.03 -11.29
C VAL A 219 -4.19 -7.50 -11.04
N ALA A 220 -5.47 -7.81 -10.80
CA ALA A 220 -5.93 -9.18 -10.61
C ALA A 220 -5.72 -10.03 -11.87
N LEU A 221 -6.04 -9.49 -13.03
CA LEU A 221 -5.82 -10.17 -14.31
C LEU A 221 -4.33 -10.36 -14.61
N TYR A 222 -3.50 -9.36 -14.31
CA TYR A 222 -2.03 -9.47 -14.44
C TYR A 222 -1.48 -10.59 -13.54
N ALA A 223 -1.91 -10.66 -12.28
CA ALA A 223 -1.52 -11.73 -11.36
C ALA A 223 -1.87 -13.11 -11.90
N PHE A 224 -3.11 -13.25 -12.40
CA PHE A 224 -3.59 -14.51 -13.00
C PHE A 224 -2.78 -14.93 -14.22
N LEU A 225 -2.60 -14.02 -15.19
CA LEU A 225 -1.87 -14.30 -16.42
C LEU A 225 -0.37 -14.54 -16.17
N SER A 226 0.19 -13.91 -15.15
CA SER A 226 1.58 -14.09 -14.72
C SER A 226 1.77 -15.31 -13.81
N LYS A 227 0.68 -16.06 -13.53
CA LYS A 227 0.68 -17.27 -12.68
C LYS A 227 1.27 -17.01 -11.28
N ILE A 228 1.03 -15.83 -10.74
CA ILE A 228 1.49 -15.47 -9.40
C ILE A 228 0.55 -16.17 -8.39
N PRO A 229 1.05 -17.06 -7.53
CA PRO A 229 0.27 -17.62 -6.44
C PRO A 229 0.04 -16.52 -5.39
N PHE A 230 -1.19 -16.34 -4.93
CA PHE A 230 -1.51 -15.35 -3.91
C PHE A 230 -2.64 -15.84 -3.00
N GLN A 231 -2.64 -15.36 -1.77
CA GLN A 231 -3.72 -15.63 -0.83
C GLN A 231 -5.02 -14.95 -1.30
N SER A 232 -6.07 -15.75 -1.47
CA SER A 232 -7.41 -15.28 -1.87
C SER A 232 -8.36 -15.10 -0.68
N ALA A 233 -8.07 -15.72 0.47
CA ALA A 233 -8.87 -15.60 1.66
C ALA A 233 -8.86 -14.16 2.21
N SER A 234 -10.01 -13.67 2.66
CA SER A 234 -10.12 -12.38 3.33
C SER A 234 -9.71 -12.50 4.80
N CYS A 235 -9.14 -11.41 5.34
CA CYS A 235 -8.79 -11.35 6.75
C CYS A 235 -10.04 -11.58 7.63
N PRO A 236 -9.99 -12.48 8.65
CA PRO A 236 -11.14 -12.80 9.49
C PRO A 236 -11.65 -11.58 10.30
N TYR A 237 -10.82 -10.57 10.48
CA TYR A 237 -11.18 -9.32 11.17
C TYR A 237 -11.64 -8.21 10.23
N MET A 238 -11.80 -8.47 8.94
CA MET A 238 -12.30 -7.50 7.98
C MET A 238 -13.82 -7.37 8.16
N HIS A 239 -14.24 -6.28 8.81
CA HIS A 239 -15.65 -5.95 8.91
C HIS A 239 -16.11 -5.16 7.70
N GLU A 240 -17.28 -5.48 7.19
CA GLU A 240 -17.97 -4.65 6.22
C GLU A 240 -18.29 -3.29 6.87
N GLY A 241 -17.98 -2.22 6.18
CA GLY A 241 -18.17 -0.87 6.65
C GLY A 241 -18.24 0.10 5.47
N LEU A 242 -18.23 1.41 5.76
CA LEU A 242 -18.35 2.46 4.75
C LEU A 242 -17.44 2.25 3.53
N ARG A 243 -16.25 1.65 3.70
CA ARG A 243 -15.34 1.36 2.58
C ARG A 243 -15.93 0.34 1.61
N SER A 244 -16.63 -0.69 2.06
CA SER A 244 -17.28 -1.67 1.16
C SER A 244 -18.41 -1.03 0.39
N GLU A 245 -19.24 -0.21 1.05
CA GLU A 245 -20.33 0.52 0.39
C GLU A 245 -19.79 1.49 -0.67
N VAL A 246 -18.75 2.25 -0.35
CA VAL A 246 -18.07 3.15 -1.30
C VAL A 246 -17.48 2.36 -2.47
N ARG A 247 -16.83 1.24 -2.22
CA ARG A 247 -16.29 0.36 -3.27
C ARG A 247 -17.39 -0.12 -4.21
N ASP A 248 -18.47 -0.64 -3.65
CA ASP A 248 -19.58 -1.21 -4.44
C ASP A 248 -20.27 -0.13 -5.26
N TYR A 249 -20.49 1.05 -4.69
CA TYR A 249 -21.00 2.22 -5.42
C TYR A 249 -20.08 2.66 -6.57
N LEU A 250 -18.76 2.75 -6.32
CA LEU A 250 -17.80 3.13 -7.37
C LEU A 250 -17.68 2.07 -8.47
N ASN A 251 -17.82 0.79 -8.14
CA ASN A 251 -17.82 -0.29 -9.11
C ASN A 251 -19.10 -0.27 -9.97
N GLU A 252 -20.25 -0.01 -9.36
CA GLU A 252 -21.51 0.16 -10.08
C GLU A 252 -21.44 1.36 -11.03
N LEU A 253 -20.92 2.50 -10.56
CA LEU A 253 -20.74 3.70 -11.36
C LEU A 253 -19.81 3.46 -12.55
N GLU A 254 -18.66 2.81 -12.32
CA GLU A 254 -17.70 2.45 -13.38
C GLU A 254 -18.30 1.47 -14.39
N SER A 255 -19.16 0.54 -13.95
CA SER A 255 -19.82 -0.41 -14.85
C SER A 255 -20.77 0.26 -15.83
N LYS A 256 -21.45 1.34 -15.39
CA LYS A 256 -22.38 2.13 -16.20
C LYS A 256 -21.67 3.20 -17.04
N HIS A 257 -20.59 3.74 -16.51
CA HIS A 257 -19.83 4.85 -17.10
C HIS A 257 -18.33 4.53 -17.09
N PRO A 258 -17.84 3.69 -18.02
CA PRO A 258 -16.43 3.27 -18.05
C PRO A 258 -15.46 4.46 -18.10
N GLY A 259 -14.45 4.44 -17.23
CA GLY A 259 -13.49 5.52 -17.06
C GLY A 259 -13.81 6.50 -15.93
N MET A 260 -14.92 6.33 -15.22
CA MET A 260 -15.33 7.22 -14.14
C MET A 260 -14.30 7.26 -13.00
N LYS A 261 -13.65 6.13 -12.67
CA LYS A 261 -12.59 6.12 -11.66
C LYS A 261 -11.39 6.98 -12.06
N ASN A 262 -11.02 7.01 -13.35
CA ASN A 262 -9.99 7.90 -13.87
C ASN A 262 -10.40 9.37 -13.74
N VAL A 263 -11.66 9.71 -14.03
CA VAL A 263 -12.21 11.06 -13.87
C VAL A 263 -12.19 11.49 -12.42
N LEU A 264 -12.59 10.61 -11.51
CA LEU A 264 -12.54 10.86 -10.06
C LEU A 264 -11.09 11.06 -9.57
N MET A 265 -10.14 10.26 -10.04
CA MET A 265 -8.73 10.48 -9.72
C MET A 265 -8.23 11.82 -10.22
N ALA A 266 -8.54 12.21 -11.45
CA ALA A 266 -8.16 13.51 -12.01
C ALA A 266 -8.76 14.67 -11.20
N SER A 267 -10.02 14.55 -10.79
CA SER A 267 -10.71 15.51 -9.94
C SER A 267 -10.05 15.62 -8.56
N ALA A 268 -9.72 14.47 -7.95
CA ALA A 268 -9.04 14.40 -6.67
C ALA A 268 -7.67 15.10 -6.73
N LEU A 269 -6.87 14.83 -7.77
CA LEU A 269 -5.58 15.50 -7.99
C LEU A 269 -5.73 17.01 -8.15
N GLY A 270 -6.77 17.45 -8.88
CA GLY A 270 -7.10 18.87 -9.04
C GLY A 270 -7.44 19.55 -7.71
N VAL A 271 -8.21 18.91 -6.85
CA VAL A 271 -8.53 19.38 -5.49
C VAL A 271 -7.29 19.42 -4.62
N THR A 272 -6.57 18.30 -4.56
CA THR A 272 -5.36 18.14 -3.72
C THR A 272 -4.29 19.19 -4.06
N SER A 273 -4.05 19.45 -5.36
CA SER A 273 -3.04 20.43 -5.79
C SER A 273 -3.38 21.87 -5.37
N ARG A 274 -4.68 22.22 -5.30
CA ARG A 274 -5.14 23.51 -4.83
C ARG A 274 -4.98 23.63 -3.30
N LEU A 275 -5.45 22.64 -2.56
CA LEU A 275 -5.32 22.62 -1.11
C LEU A 275 -3.84 22.69 -0.66
N SER A 276 -2.94 21.99 -1.37
CA SER A 276 -1.50 22.02 -1.08
C SER A 276 -0.86 23.38 -1.37
N LYS A 277 -1.35 24.15 -2.35
CA LYS A 277 -0.86 25.49 -2.67
C LYS A 277 -1.33 26.52 -1.65
N ASP A 278 -2.61 26.48 -1.30
CA ASP A 278 -3.20 27.42 -0.33
C ASP A 278 -2.61 27.21 1.07
N GLY A 279 -2.35 25.96 1.50
CA GLY A 279 -1.70 25.67 2.77
C GLY A 279 -0.20 26.02 2.84
N ARG A 280 0.49 26.17 1.70
CA ARG A 280 1.90 26.62 1.64
C ARG A 280 2.05 28.13 1.75
N SER A 281 1.03 28.91 1.37
CA SER A 281 1.08 30.38 1.45
C SER A 281 1.07 30.92 2.90
N ASP A 282 0.48 30.16 3.84
CA ASP A 282 0.27 30.62 5.22
C ASP A 282 1.11 29.89 6.27
N GLY A 283 2.10 29.07 5.86
CA GLY A 283 2.93 28.29 6.80
C GLY A 283 2.18 27.15 7.52
N ALA A 284 0.91 26.92 7.18
CA ALA A 284 0.03 25.93 7.84
C ALA A 284 0.14 24.50 7.27
N GLY A 285 0.95 24.29 6.21
CA GLY A 285 1.01 23.02 5.49
C GLY A 285 2.11 22.03 5.92
N ALA A 286 3.05 22.46 6.76
CA ALA A 286 4.01 21.54 7.36
C ALA A 286 3.45 21.13 8.73
N LYS A 287 3.00 19.89 8.89
CA LYS A 287 2.79 19.34 10.23
C LYS A 287 4.09 19.53 11.01
N THR A 288 4.05 20.39 12.02
CA THR A 288 5.10 20.38 13.04
C THR A 288 4.93 19.09 13.84
N THR A 289 5.63 18.04 13.43
CA THR A 289 5.72 16.85 14.26
C THR A 289 6.64 17.14 15.42
N VAL A 290 6.22 16.68 16.58
CA VAL A 290 7.03 16.68 17.79
C VAL A 290 7.44 15.23 18.10
N PRO A 291 8.59 15.02 18.74
CA PRO A 291 8.93 13.68 19.20
C PRO A 291 7.84 13.13 20.13
N CYS A 292 7.42 11.91 19.90
CA CYS A 292 6.50 11.22 20.80
C CYS A 292 7.10 11.13 22.21
N ALA A 293 6.35 11.60 23.23
CA ALA A 293 6.80 11.57 24.62
C ALA A 293 7.10 10.15 25.15
N LYS A 294 6.62 9.09 24.49
CA LYS A 294 6.85 7.69 24.90
C LYS A 294 7.94 6.97 24.13
N CYS A 295 8.08 7.19 22.82
CA CYS A 295 9.01 6.43 21.98
C CYS A 295 9.94 7.30 21.13
N GLY A 296 9.90 8.62 21.27
CA GLY A 296 10.76 9.57 20.55
C GLY A 296 10.46 9.71 19.05
N LYS A 297 9.64 8.85 18.44
CA LYS A 297 9.35 8.91 16.99
C LYS A 297 8.39 10.05 16.66
N PRO A 298 8.41 10.59 15.42
CA PRO A 298 7.57 11.72 15.02
C PRO A 298 6.08 11.48 15.33
N SER A 299 5.40 12.53 15.83
CA SER A 299 3.98 12.50 16.19
C SER A 299 3.36 13.88 16.04
N SER A 300 2.19 13.96 15.42
CA SER A 300 1.41 15.21 15.32
C SER A 300 0.66 15.60 16.60
N LYS A 301 0.60 14.71 17.61
CA LYS A 301 -0.22 14.89 18.83
C LYS A 301 0.53 14.64 20.14
N GLY A 302 1.86 14.76 20.16
CA GLY A 302 2.69 14.55 21.37
C GLY A 302 2.85 13.07 21.77
N VAL A 303 1.84 12.22 21.56
CA VAL A 303 1.93 10.76 21.69
C VAL A 303 1.47 10.12 20.39
N CYS A 304 2.32 9.30 19.76
CA CYS A 304 2.02 8.70 18.47
C CYS A 304 0.89 7.66 18.57
N GLY A 305 0.24 7.39 17.40
CA GLY A 305 -0.87 6.45 17.31
C GLY A 305 -0.54 5.06 17.84
N VAL A 306 0.68 4.56 17.56
CA VAL A 306 1.15 3.26 18.07
C VAL A 306 1.21 3.26 19.59
N CYS A 307 1.86 4.23 20.22
CA CYS A 307 1.95 4.29 21.68
C CYS A 307 0.59 4.43 22.37
N ARG A 308 -0.35 5.16 21.75
CA ARG A 308 -1.73 5.23 22.26
C ARG A 308 -2.44 3.89 22.19
N MET A 309 -2.37 3.22 21.04
CA MET A 309 -3.01 1.91 20.84
C MET A 309 -2.37 0.83 21.70
N THR A 310 -1.04 0.81 21.81
CA THR A 310 -0.32 -0.11 22.71
C THR A 310 -0.76 0.09 24.17
N GLN A 311 -1.00 1.34 24.59
CA GLN A 311 -1.49 1.61 25.92
C GLN A 311 -2.91 1.04 26.15
N ILE A 312 -3.81 1.17 25.15
CA ILE A 312 -5.15 0.58 25.20
C ILE A 312 -5.03 -0.94 25.34
N VAL A 313 -4.23 -1.58 24.50
CA VAL A 313 -3.99 -3.03 24.55
C VAL A 313 -3.48 -3.46 25.92
N TRP A 314 -2.51 -2.75 26.50
CA TRP A 314 -1.91 -3.12 27.80
C TRP A 314 -2.78 -2.81 29.02
N GLN A 315 -3.70 -1.84 28.94
CA GLN A 315 -4.65 -1.56 30.05
C GLN A 315 -5.61 -2.73 30.32
N HIS A 316 -5.87 -3.55 29.31
CA HIS A 316 -6.76 -4.71 29.40
C HIS A 316 -6.00 -6.03 29.63
N THR A 317 -4.68 -6.02 29.71
CA THR A 317 -3.88 -7.22 30.01
C THR A 317 -3.42 -7.21 31.46
N LYS A 318 -3.45 -8.38 32.09
CA LYS A 318 -2.69 -8.64 33.32
C LYS A 318 -1.17 -8.83 33.05
N PHE A 319 -0.75 -8.58 31.82
CA PHE A 319 0.64 -8.76 31.39
C PHE A 319 1.40 -7.45 31.59
N VAL A 320 2.32 -7.44 32.55
CA VAL A 320 3.32 -6.39 32.72
C VAL A 320 4.50 -6.79 31.83
N PRO A 321 4.75 -6.09 30.71
CA PRO A 321 5.91 -6.41 29.88
C PRO A 321 7.18 -6.14 30.68
N SER A 322 8.13 -7.07 30.61
CA SER A 322 9.48 -6.85 31.12
C SER A 322 10.11 -5.61 30.46
N PRO A 323 10.79 -4.72 31.22
CA PRO A 323 11.39 -3.49 30.69
C PRO A 323 12.50 -3.69 29.65
N ALA A 324 12.85 -4.93 29.31
CA ALA A 324 13.99 -5.27 28.46
C ALA A 324 13.75 -5.09 26.95
N SER A 325 12.51 -4.95 26.47
CA SER A 325 12.24 -4.85 25.02
C SER A 325 12.16 -3.41 24.47
N VAL A 326 12.37 -2.39 25.30
CA VAL A 326 12.28 -0.97 24.91
C VAL A 326 13.65 -0.27 24.82
N ARG A 327 14.72 -0.95 25.22
CA ARG A 327 16.07 -0.36 25.20
C ARG A 327 17.00 -1.30 24.46
N GLU A 328 17.20 -1.03 23.18
CA GLU A 328 18.46 -1.23 22.44
C GLU A 328 18.25 -0.79 21.00
N SER A 329 18.35 0.52 20.78
CA SER A 329 18.81 1.12 19.54
C SER A 329 19.23 2.56 19.87
N SER A 330 20.40 2.63 20.50
CA SER A 330 21.21 3.84 20.50
C SER A 330 22.13 3.79 19.31
#